data_381e4a8e8a9bd38e0d429018c6c8cab7
#
_entry.id   381e4a8e8a9bd38e0d429018c6c8cab7
#
_cell.length_a   1.000
_cell.length_b   1.000
_cell.length_c   1.000
_cell.angle_alpha   90.00
_cell.angle_beta   90.00
_cell.angle_gamma   90.00
#
_symmetry.space_group_name_H-M   'P 1'
#
loop_
_entity.id
_entity.type
_entity.pdbx_description
1 polymer ?
#
loop_
_entity_poly.entity_id
_entity_poly.type
_entity_poly.pdbx_seq_one_letter_code
_entity_poly.pdbx_strand_id
1 'polypeptide(L)'
;MSETKRRPGGHPGMRGPGVPGEKAKDFRGSLGKLVRHCKPFYPVICIAILGDLAGVIIRLIGPNKISEITNLITAGLRGEIDMPAIQKICITLIILYIVGALLSFMTGLVMTVVTQKVNRGLRDGISHKINRLPVSYFQSTSTGDVLSRVTNDVDTIGQTLQNSLTSLVSAVTMFIGSVVMMLSTNWVMALTAIVSSMLGFGLMRGIMSRSQKYFVARQRWLGDLNGHIEEIYTGHNVVRLFGAEQREQQAFDRINSKMQETDWKSQFMSGLMMPLMGFIGNFAYVAVCVVGAVLAMNGTISFGVIVAFMMYVRLFTSPLSQLAQAATNLQSAAAAAERVFEFLEAKEMPDESHLPAQTKTVRGEVAFDHVRFGYTPDKIIIHDFSEHVQPGQKVAIVGPTGAGKTTMVNLLMKFYPLGGGEIRIDGVPLSQMTREHVHDLFGMVLQDTWLFEGSIRDNLCYGKEGITDEQLDQVTRATGLYHLIHTLPEGYDALLSDKLNLSAGQKQLMTIARAMIENAPMLILDEATSSVDTRTEMLIQQAMDTLTKGRTSFVIAHRLSTIKNADKILVMRHGDIIESGTHEDLLQKGGFYAELYNSQFEQA
;
A
#
# COMPACT_ATOMS: atom_id res chain seq x y z
N MET A 1 -13.46 35.48 20.93
CA MET A 1 -13.17 35.00 19.57
C MET A 1 -12.04 33.98 19.71
N SER A 2 -12.36 32.69 19.75
CA SER A 2 -11.41 31.58 19.94
C SER A 2 -11.03 31.02 18.58
N GLU A 3 -9.76 31.14 18.23
CA GLU A 3 -9.19 30.53 17.03
C GLU A 3 -9.17 29.00 17.16
N THR A 4 -10.07 28.35 16.48
CA THR A 4 -10.01 26.90 16.27
C THR A 4 -8.95 26.59 15.20
N LYS A 5 -7.78 26.13 15.64
CA LYS A 5 -6.74 25.57 14.76
C LYS A 5 -7.30 24.35 14.00
N ARG A 6 -7.66 24.56 12.74
CA ARG A 6 -7.87 23.47 11.77
C ARG A 6 -6.54 22.76 11.55
N ARG A 7 -6.47 21.47 11.89
CA ARG A 7 -5.38 20.60 11.46
C ARG A 7 -5.53 20.36 9.95
N PRO A 8 -4.50 20.61 9.13
CA PRO A 8 -4.53 20.22 7.73
C PRO A 8 -4.49 18.69 7.67
N GLY A 9 -5.47 18.08 7.02
CA GLY A 9 -5.43 16.67 6.63
C GLY A 9 -4.32 16.46 5.61
N GLY A 10 -3.19 15.91 6.03
CA GLY A 10 -2.11 15.54 5.12
C GLY A 10 -2.53 14.34 4.27
N HIS A 11 -2.58 14.52 2.96
CA HIS A 11 -2.60 13.41 2.01
C HIS A 11 -1.33 12.57 2.18
N PRO A 12 -1.40 11.23 2.16
CA PRO A 12 -0.22 10.38 2.19
C PRO A 12 0.47 10.38 0.82
N GLY A 13 1.27 11.43 0.55
CA GLY A 13 2.15 11.48 -0.60
C GLY A 13 3.24 10.41 -0.51
N MET A 14 3.70 9.91 -1.65
CA MET A 14 4.78 8.93 -1.83
C MET A 14 5.97 9.24 -0.89
N ARG A 15 6.17 8.40 0.11
CA ARG A 15 7.32 8.48 1.02
C ARG A 15 8.52 7.82 0.34
N GLY A 16 9.55 8.60 0.05
CA GLY A 16 10.83 8.09 -0.42
C GLY A 16 11.52 7.17 0.61
N PRO A 17 12.45 6.29 0.19
CA PRO A 17 13.17 5.41 1.09
C PRO A 17 14.04 6.24 2.05
N GLY A 18 13.78 6.16 3.35
CA GLY A 18 14.58 6.82 4.40
C GLY A 18 13.81 7.62 5.45
N VAL A 19 12.48 7.68 5.38
CA VAL A 19 11.67 8.28 6.45
C VAL A 19 11.61 7.28 7.61
N PRO A 20 11.93 7.65 8.87
CA PRO A 20 11.66 6.80 10.01
C PRO A 20 10.16 6.49 10.00
N GLY A 21 9.80 5.23 9.75
CA GLY A 21 8.43 4.78 9.66
C GLY A 21 7.65 5.13 10.93
N GLU A 22 6.35 5.29 10.81
CA GLU A 22 5.46 5.34 11.97
C GLU A 22 5.82 4.16 12.89
N LYS A 23 5.95 4.45 14.18
CA LYS A 23 6.19 3.39 15.15
C LYS A 23 4.95 2.51 15.20
N ALA A 24 5.13 1.20 15.10
CA ALA A 24 4.05 0.25 15.31
C ALA A 24 3.35 0.56 16.64
N LYS A 25 2.02 0.62 16.63
CA LYS A 25 1.21 0.81 17.84
C LYS A 25 1.32 -0.41 18.74
N ASP A 26 1.28 -1.61 18.14
CA ASP A 26 1.50 -2.90 18.80
C ASP A 26 2.68 -3.64 18.15
N PHE A 27 3.89 -3.28 18.58
CA PHE A 27 5.13 -3.91 18.09
C PHE A 27 5.17 -5.43 18.32
N ARG A 28 4.75 -5.88 19.54
CA ARG A 28 4.84 -7.31 19.89
C ARG A 28 3.79 -8.14 19.16
N GLY A 29 2.57 -7.63 19.06
CA GLY A 29 1.49 -8.30 18.33
C GLY A 29 1.79 -8.43 16.85
N SER A 30 2.23 -7.35 16.20
CA SER A 30 2.54 -7.32 14.77
C SER A 30 3.71 -8.24 14.41
N LEU A 31 4.80 -8.18 15.21
CA LEU A 31 5.93 -9.08 15.02
C LEU A 31 5.54 -10.54 15.29
N GLY A 32 4.69 -10.80 16.30
CA GLY A 32 4.17 -12.13 16.60
C GLY A 32 3.34 -12.72 15.46
N LYS A 33 2.51 -11.90 14.79
CA LYS A 33 1.76 -12.31 13.59
C LYS A 33 2.69 -12.65 12.43
N LEU A 34 3.71 -11.82 12.20
CA LEU A 34 4.72 -12.06 11.16
C LEU A 34 5.47 -13.38 11.42
N VAL A 35 5.94 -13.59 12.65
CA VAL A 35 6.62 -14.84 13.05
C VAL A 35 5.69 -16.04 12.83
N ARG A 36 4.41 -15.94 13.22
CA ARG A 36 3.42 -17.01 12.99
C ARG A 36 3.20 -17.29 11.49
N HIS A 37 3.19 -16.26 10.67
CA HIS A 37 3.08 -16.41 9.21
C HIS A 37 4.28 -17.16 8.62
N CYS A 38 5.48 -16.98 9.19
CA CYS A 38 6.68 -17.72 8.81
C CYS A 38 6.73 -19.18 9.31
N LYS A 39 5.73 -19.66 10.07
CA LYS A 39 5.71 -21.02 10.67
C LYS A 39 6.04 -22.15 9.69
N PRO A 40 5.53 -22.18 8.44
CA PRO A 40 5.87 -23.23 7.47
C PRO A 40 7.37 -23.30 7.14
N PHE A 41 8.10 -22.22 7.32
CA PHE A 41 9.52 -22.09 6.98
C PHE A 41 10.46 -22.25 8.19
N TYR A 42 9.96 -22.49 9.40
CA TYR A 42 10.77 -22.61 10.61
C TYR A 42 11.93 -23.61 10.49
N PRO A 43 11.74 -24.84 9.98
CA PRO A 43 12.85 -25.78 9.88
C PRO A 43 14.00 -25.22 9.03
N VAL A 44 13.66 -24.58 7.93
CA VAL A 44 14.62 -24.01 6.98
C VAL A 44 15.33 -22.78 7.58
N ILE A 45 14.59 -21.90 8.28
CA ILE A 45 15.13 -20.75 8.99
C ILE A 45 16.06 -21.21 10.12
N CYS A 46 15.70 -22.23 10.87
CA CYS A 46 16.56 -22.79 11.93
C CYS A 46 17.89 -23.33 11.37
N ILE A 47 17.84 -24.06 10.25
CA ILE A 47 19.07 -24.54 9.59
C ILE A 47 19.95 -23.36 9.14
N ALA A 48 19.36 -22.32 8.56
CA ALA A 48 20.08 -21.11 8.16
C ALA A 48 20.74 -20.42 9.37
N ILE A 49 20.02 -20.27 10.47
CA ILE A 49 20.53 -19.69 11.72
C ILE A 49 21.69 -20.54 12.29
N LEU A 50 21.56 -21.86 12.31
CA LEU A 50 22.62 -22.74 12.78
C LEU A 50 23.88 -22.65 11.89
N GLY A 51 23.70 -22.54 10.56
CA GLY A 51 24.79 -22.34 9.63
C GLY A 51 25.52 -21.01 9.86
N ASP A 52 24.77 -19.94 10.11
CA ASP A 52 25.33 -18.63 10.42
C ASP A 52 26.06 -18.62 11.77
N LEU A 53 25.50 -19.23 12.81
CA LEU A 53 26.15 -19.40 14.11
C LEU A 53 27.51 -20.13 13.98
N ALA A 54 27.55 -21.22 13.21
CA ALA A 54 28.79 -21.95 12.94
C ALA A 54 29.83 -21.05 12.23
N GLY A 55 29.39 -20.26 11.24
CA GLY A 55 30.24 -19.28 10.55
C GLY A 55 30.81 -18.20 11.48
N VAL A 56 30.00 -17.69 12.41
CA VAL A 56 30.43 -16.74 13.44
C VAL A 56 31.45 -17.34 14.40
N ILE A 57 31.24 -18.57 14.86
CA ILE A 57 32.18 -19.29 15.74
C ILE A 57 33.54 -19.46 15.04
N ILE A 58 33.54 -19.84 13.76
CA ILE A 58 34.77 -19.95 12.96
C ILE A 58 35.54 -18.62 12.94
N ARG A 59 34.84 -17.49 12.74
CA ARG A 59 35.46 -16.14 12.76
C ARG A 59 36.05 -15.80 14.12
N LEU A 60 35.46 -16.25 15.23
CA LEU A 60 35.97 -16.01 16.59
C LEU A 60 37.23 -16.80 16.91
N ILE A 61 37.48 -17.95 16.27
CA ILE A 61 38.66 -18.76 16.45
C ILE A 61 39.89 -18.13 15.75
N GLY A 62 39.68 -17.39 14.66
CA GLY A 62 40.73 -16.80 13.83
C GLY A 62 41.81 -16.02 14.59
N PRO A 63 41.43 -15.04 15.44
CA PRO A 63 42.38 -14.25 16.21
C PRO A 63 43.33 -15.08 17.08
N ASN A 64 42.83 -16.12 17.74
CA ASN A 64 43.69 -17.01 18.54
C ASN A 64 44.69 -17.77 17.69
N LYS A 65 44.29 -18.25 16.51
CA LYS A 65 45.23 -18.92 15.58
C LYS A 65 46.30 -17.99 15.02
N ILE A 66 45.95 -16.73 14.78
CA ILE A 66 46.91 -15.69 14.39
C ILE A 66 47.86 -15.37 15.55
N SER A 67 47.38 -15.36 16.79
CA SER A 67 48.22 -15.26 17.99
C SER A 67 49.26 -16.39 18.06
N GLU A 68 48.87 -17.64 17.79
CA GLU A 68 49.76 -18.80 17.74
C GLU A 68 50.86 -18.60 16.69
N ILE A 69 50.51 -18.17 15.48
CA ILE A 69 51.52 -17.85 14.42
C ILE A 69 52.47 -16.77 14.89
N THR A 70 51.93 -15.69 15.46
CA THR A 70 52.76 -14.57 15.96
C THR A 70 53.74 -15.02 17.05
N ASN A 71 53.31 -15.90 17.94
CA ASN A 71 54.16 -16.46 18.98
C ASN A 71 55.26 -17.36 18.41
N LEU A 72 54.99 -18.19 17.40
CA LEU A 72 55.97 -19.01 16.71
C LEU A 72 57.02 -18.16 16.00
N ILE A 73 56.61 -17.07 15.34
CA ILE A 73 57.54 -16.13 14.70
C ILE A 73 58.40 -15.42 15.74
N THR A 74 57.83 -14.93 16.84
CA THR A 74 58.60 -14.26 17.90
C THR A 74 59.56 -15.18 18.64
N ALA A 75 59.20 -16.45 18.83
CA ALA A 75 60.10 -17.45 19.39
C ALA A 75 61.28 -17.75 18.43
N GLY A 76 61.01 -17.83 17.13
CA GLY A 76 62.01 -18.06 16.10
C GLY A 76 62.99 -16.90 15.85
N LEU A 77 62.69 -15.67 16.31
CA LEU A 77 63.64 -14.55 16.27
C LEU A 77 64.91 -14.77 17.13
N ARG A 78 64.86 -15.72 18.08
CA ARG A 78 65.97 -16.13 18.94
C ARG A 78 66.55 -17.49 18.57
N GLY A 79 66.06 -18.11 17.48
CA GLY A 79 66.47 -19.43 16.99
C GLY A 79 65.97 -19.68 15.57
N GLU A 80 65.67 -20.95 15.24
CA GLU A 80 65.04 -21.28 13.94
C GLU A 80 63.53 -21.09 14.01
N ILE A 81 62.94 -20.52 12.95
CA ILE A 81 61.49 -20.37 12.81
C ILE A 81 60.88 -21.74 12.39
N ASP A 82 59.93 -22.26 13.15
CA ASP A 82 59.17 -23.47 12.79
C ASP A 82 58.20 -23.21 11.64
N MET A 83 58.70 -23.18 10.41
CA MET A 83 57.93 -22.98 9.20
C MET A 83 56.86 -24.05 8.98
N PRO A 84 57.09 -25.36 9.23
CA PRO A 84 56.07 -26.40 9.15
C PRO A 84 54.87 -26.17 10.07
N ALA A 85 55.10 -25.74 11.31
CA ALA A 85 54.01 -25.43 12.24
C ALA A 85 53.16 -24.22 11.77
N ILE A 86 53.83 -23.16 11.31
CA ILE A 86 53.18 -21.96 10.74
C ILE A 86 52.34 -22.36 9.52
N GLN A 87 52.92 -23.14 8.60
CA GLN A 87 52.22 -23.57 7.38
C GLN A 87 50.95 -24.40 7.72
N LYS A 88 51.02 -25.29 8.70
CA LYS A 88 49.88 -26.07 9.17
C LYS A 88 48.73 -25.17 9.70
N ILE A 89 49.08 -24.13 10.51
CA ILE A 89 48.09 -23.19 11.05
C ILE A 89 47.47 -22.37 9.93
N CYS A 90 48.28 -21.87 8.97
CA CYS A 90 47.78 -21.13 7.81
C CYS A 90 46.81 -21.97 6.97
N ILE A 91 47.11 -23.21 6.66
CA ILE A 91 46.23 -24.12 5.92
C ILE A 91 44.92 -24.32 6.70
N THR A 92 45.00 -24.52 8.03
CA THR A 92 43.82 -24.69 8.89
C THR A 92 42.94 -23.45 8.84
N LEU A 93 43.52 -22.24 8.92
CA LEU A 93 42.78 -20.97 8.82
C LEU A 93 42.13 -20.79 7.44
N ILE A 94 42.83 -21.11 6.36
CA ILE A 94 42.27 -21.07 5.01
C ILE A 94 41.04 -21.96 4.90
N ILE A 95 41.15 -23.23 5.35
CA ILE A 95 40.04 -24.15 5.33
C ILE A 95 38.87 -23.64 6.17
N LEU A 96 39.12 -23.15 7.40
CA LEU A 96 38.07 -22.60 8.27
C LEU A 96 37.37 -21.40 7.63
N TYR A 97 38.12 -20.48 7.02
CA TYR A 97 37.51 -19.31 6.38
C TYR A 97 36.74 -19.66 5.11
N ILE A 98 37.19 -20.64 4.32
CA ILE A 98 36.43 -21.16 3.17
C ILE A 98 35.11 -21.80 3.65
N VAL A 99 35.16 -22.65 4.67
CA VAL A 99 33.97 -23.27 5.25
C VAL A 99 33.01 -22.19 5.81
N GLY A 100 33.52 -21.21 6.54
CA GLY A 100 32.72 -20.09 7.05
C GLY A 100 32.08 -19.26 5.94
N ALA A 101 32.80 -19.01 4.84
CA ALA A 101 32.28 -18.30 3.67
C ALA A 101 31.17 -19.10 2.98
N LEU A 102 31.35 -20.42 2.80
CA LEU A 102 30.35 -21.30 2.22
C LEU A 102 29.07 -21.36 3.08
N LEU A 103 29.22 -21.46 4.41
CA LEU A 103 28.08 -21.44 5.33
C LEU A 103 27.31 -20.12 5.23
N SER A 104 28.01 -18.97 5.24
CA SER A 104 27.37 -17.66 5.11
C SER A 104 26.66 -17.50 3.74
N PHE A 105 27.26 -18.00 2.67
CA PHE A 105 26.67 -17.98 1.33
C PHE A 105 25.39 -18.84 1.28
N MET A 106 25.45 -20.05 1.80
CA MET A 106 24.28 -20.94 1.88
C MET A 106 23.15 -20.32 2.71
N THR A 107 23.47 -19.75 3.86
CA THR A 107 22.50 -19.03 4.70
C THR A 107 21.83 -17.90 3.91
N GLY A 108 22.61 -17.09 3.17
CA GLY A 108 22.08 -16.02 2.34
C GLY A 108 21.12 -16.53 1.26
N LEU A 109 21.48 -17.59 0.54
CA LEU A 109 20.62 -18.21 -0.48
C LEU A 109 19.30 -18.72 0.13
N VAL A 110 19.40 -19.45 1.22
CA VAL A 110 18.23 -20.02 1.92
C VAL A 110 17.29 -18.92 2.39
N MET A 111 17.81 -17.87 3.03
CA MET A 111 17.00 -16.76 3.50
C MET A 111 16.37 -15.97 2.36
N THR A 112 17.05 -15.82 1.23
CA THR A 112 16.47 -15.21 0.03
C THR A 112 15.25 -15.99 -0.47
N VAL A 113 15.37 -17.32 -0.59
CA VAL A 113 14.26 -18.18 -1.04
C VAL A 113 13.07 -18.11 -0.07
N VAL A 114 13.33 -18.19 1.25
CA VAL A 114 12.28 -18.05 2.27
C VAL A 114 11.58 -16.71 2.17
N THR A 115 12.34 -15.63 2.10
CA THR A 115 11.80 -14.26 2.00
C THR A 115 10.90 -14.09 0.77
N GLN A 116 11.34 -14.57 -0.41
CA GLN A 116 10.54 -14.48 -1.62
C GLN A 116 9.23 -15.28 -1.52
N LYS A 117 9.24 -16.45 -0.88
CA LYS A 117 8.02 -17.21 -0.65
C LYS A 117 7.07 -16.52 0.33
N VAL A 118 7.59 -15.91 1.39
CA VAL A 118 6.79 -15.12 2.34
C VAL A 118 6.17 -13.89 1.65
N ASN A 119 6.97 -13.14 0.89
CA ASN A 119 6.49 -11.97 0.14
C ASN A 119 5.39 -12.34 -0.86
N ARG A 120 5.60 -13.44 -1.60
CA ARG A 120 4.57 -13.96 -2.52
C ARG A 120 3.29 -14.29 -1.76
N GLY A 121 3.39 -15.05 -0.65
CA GLY A 121 2.21 -15.42 0.14
C GLY A 121 1.44 -14.21 0.70
N LEU A 122 2.14 -13.16 1.13
CA LEU A 122 1.51 -11.92 1.59
C LEU A 122 0.81 -11.19 0.43
N ARG A 123 1.45 -11.07 -0.74
CA ARG A 123 0.84 -10.43 -1.92
C ARG A 123 -0.36 -11.21 -2.44
N ASP A 124 -0.27 -12.53 -2.51
CA ASP A 124 -1.38 -13.40 -2.89
C ASP A 124 -2.55 -13.24 -1.90
N GLY A 125 -2.24 -13.23 -0.59
CA GLY A 125 -3.24 -12.99 0.44
C GLY A 125 -3.94 -11.63 0.30
N ILE A 126 -3.19 -10.56 0.04
CA ILE A 126 -3.76 -9.21 -0.18
C ILE A 126 -4.61 -9.21 -1.45
N SER A 127 -4.15 -9.78 -2.56
CA SER A 127 -4.89 -9.85 -3.83
C SER A 127 -6.23 -10.56 -3.67
N HIS A 128 -6.24 -11.73 -3.02
CA HIS A 128 -7.49 -12.43 -2.72
C HIS A 128 -8.40 -11.65 -1.77
N LYS A 129 -7.82 -10.93 -0.81
CA LYS A 129 -8.57 -10.13 0.16
C LYS A 129 -9.29 -8.95 -0.50
N ILE A 130 -8.67 -8.28 -1.47
CA ILE A 130 -9.27 -7.17 -2.21
C ILE A 130 -10.65 -7.56 -2.74
N ASN A 131 -10.80 -8.74 -3.34
CA ASN A 131 -12.05 -9.19 -3.94
C ASN A 131 -13.12 -9.63 -2.90
N ARG A 132 -12.75 -9.77 -1.62
CA ARG A 132 -13.66 -10.18 -0.53
C ARG A 132 -14.07 -9.06 0.40
N LEU A 133 -13.42 -7.90 0.27
CA LEU A 133 -13.74 -6.75 1.11
C LEU A 133 -14.99 -6.02 0.61
N PRO A 134 -15.81 -5.48 1.53
CA PRO A 134 -16.97 -4.69 1.15
C PRO A 134 -16.57 -3.36 0.49
N VAL A 135 -17.42 -2.83 -0.38
CA VAL A 135 -17.22 -1.53 -1.05
C VAL A 135 -16.97 -0.39 -0.03
N SER A 136 -17.61 -0.45 1.13
CA SER A 136 -17.43 0.51 2.22
C SER A 136 -15.98 0.64 2.70
N TYR A 137 -15.20 -0.43 2.63
CA TYR A 137 -13.78 -0.41 2.99
C TYR A 137 -12.99 0.51 2.03
N PHE A 138 -13.22 0.39 0.73
CA PHE A 138 -12.53 1.19 -0.30
C PHE A 138 -12.98 2.65 -0.34
N GLN A 139 -14.20 2.95 0.11
CA GLN A 139 -14.64 4.33 0.27
C GLN A 139 -13.97 5.05 1.44
N SER A 140 -13.55 4.31 2.47
CA SER A 140 -12.85 4.84 3.65
C SER A 140 -11.33 4.82 3.53
N THR A 141 -10.78 4.05 2.57
CA THR A 141 -9.34 3.84 2.38
C THR A 141 -8.93 4.28 0.97
N SER A 142 -7.85 5.05 0.86
CA SER A 142 -7.37 5.47 -0.46
C SER A 142 -6.75 4.30 -1.24
N THR A 143 -6.92 4.29 -2.56
CA THR A 143 -6.29 3.29 -3.46
C THR A 143 -4.77 3.27 -3.30
N GLY A 144 -4.15 4.45 -3.12
CA GLY A 144 -2.71 4.57 -2.89
C GLY A 144 -2.23 3.90 -1.60
N ASP A 145 -3.06 3.91 -0.53
CA ASP A 145 -2.73 3.22 0.72
C ASP A 145 -2.75 1.70 0.54
N VAL A 146 -3.76 1.17 -0.15
CA VAL A 146 -3.82 -0.28 -0.46
C VAL A 146 -2.64 -0.69 -1.33
N LEU A 147 -2.31 0.08 -2.38
CA LEU A 147 -1.17 -0.19 -3.24
C LEU A 147 0.16 -0.16 -2.46
N SER A 148 0.32 0.81 -1.56
CA SER A 148 1.52 0.90 -0.70
C SER A 148 1.67 -0.33 0.21
N ARG A 149 0.59 -0.92 0.69
CA ARG A 149 0.62 -2.17 1.49
C ARG A 149 1.09 -3.36 0.66
N VAL A 150 0.64 -3.47 -0.59
CA VAL A 150 1.04 -4.57 -1.52
C VAL A 150 2.50 -4.46 -1.93
N THR A 151 3.00 -3.24 -2.14
CA THR A 151 4.35 -2.97 -2.63
C THR A 151 5.32 -2.68 -1.48
N ASN A 152 5.28 -1.47 -0.94
CA ASN A 152 6.30 -0.96 -0.02
C ASN A 152 6.33 -1.71 1.32
N ASP A 153 5.16 -2.03 1.90
CA ASP A 153 5.10 -2.68 3.21
C ASP A 153 5.56 -4.15 3.13
N VAL A 154 5.11 -4.89 2.10
CA VAL A 154 5.57 -6.27 1.88
C VAL A 154 7.06 -6.31 1.61
N ASP A 155 7.61 -5.37 0.81
CA ASP A 155 9.05 -5.30 0.54
C ASP A 155 9.86 -4.92 1.80
N THR A 156 9.34 -4.04 2.65
CA THR A 156 9.96 -3.70 3.95
C THR A 156 10.01 -4.92 4.87
N ILE A 157 8.95 -5.70 4.94
CA ILE A 157 8.91 -6.98 5.67
C ILE A 157 9.96 -7.93 5.12
N GLY A 158 10.00 -8.10 3.79
CA GLY A 158 10.95 -9.00 3.12
C GLY A 158 12.40 -8.61 3.36
N GLN A 159 12.77 -7.34 3.16
CA GLN A 159 14.12 -6.85 3.41
C GLN A 159 14.56 -7.07 4.86
N THR A 160 13.64 -6.88 5.80
CA THR A 160 13.95 -7.11 7.22
C THR A 160 14.12 -8.58 7.53
N LEU A 161 13.29 -9.46 6.98
CA LEU A 161 13.45 -10.91 7.15
C LEU A 161 14.79 -11.40 6.56
N GLN A 162 15.15 -10.91 5.37
CA GLN A 162 16.38 -11.31 4.69
C GLN A 162 17.64 -10.84 5.40
N ASN A 163 17.69 -9.57 5.80
CA ASN A 163 18.91 -8.94 6.28
C ASN A 163 18.97 -8.83 7.81
N SER A 164 17.86 -8.51 8.46
CA SER A 164 17.91 -8.15 9.88
C SER A 164 17.82 -9.34 10.81
N LEU A 165 17.16 -10.43 10.42
CA LEU A 165 17.05 -11.62 11.27
C LEU A 165 18.42 -12.32 11.41
N THR A 166 19.09 -12.59 10.28
CA THR A 166 20.43 -13.19 10.29
C THR A 166 21.48 -12.27 10.90
N SER A 167 21.47 -10.98 10.52
CA SER A 167 22.44 -10.01 11.08
C SER A 167 22.28 -9.80 12.58
N LEU A 168 21.05 -9.87 13.11
CA LEU A 168 20.78 -9.79 14.56
C LEU A 168 21.40 -10.97 15.30
N VAL A 169 21.14 -12.18 14.80
CA VAL A 169 21.70 -13.42 15.41
C VAL A 169 23.23 -13.42 15.32
N SER A 170 23.79 -13.10 14.15
CA SER A 170 25.24 -12.99 13.97
C SER A 170 25.86 -11.94 14.89
N ALA A 171 25.23 -10.75 14.98
CA ALA A 171 25.75 -9.67 15.80
C ALA A 171 25.70 -9.99 17.31
N VAL A 172 24.62 -10.59 17.79
CA VAL A 172 24.51 -11.02 19.19
C VAL A 172 25.57 -12.09 19.50
N THR A 173 25.70 -13.08 18.63
CA THR A 173 26.66 -14.19 18.81
C THR A 173 28.09 -13.68 18.74
N MET A 174 28.41 -12.79 17.77
CA MET A 174 29.73 -12.19 17.63
C MET A 174 30.08 -11.32 18.85
N PHE A 175 29.11 -10.53 19.34
CA PHE A 175 29.30 -9.68 20.52
C PHE A 175 29.60 -10.52 21.77
N ILE A 176 28.72 -11.48 22.08
CA ILE A 176 28.88 -12.36 23.25
C ILE A 176 30.16 -13.20 23.10
N GLY A 177 30.34 -13.80 21.93
CA GLY A 177 31.50 -14.66 21.65
C GLY A 177 32.83 -13.90 21.72
N SER A 178 32.89 -12.66 21.20
CA SER A 178 34.12 -11.83 21.32
C SER A 178 34.44 -11.49 22.79
N VAL A 179 33.43 -11.16 23.60
CA VAL A 179 33.61 -10.90 25.04
C VAL A 179 34.12 -12.15 25.77
N VAL A 180 33.54 -13.32 25.50
CA VAL A 180 33.97 -14.59 26.09
C VAL A 180 35.42 -14.91 25.68
N MET A 181 35.76 -14.78 24.40
CA MET A 181 37.12 -15.03 23.91
C MET A 181 38.16 -14.04 24.49
N MET A 182 37.79 -12.76 24.62
CA MET A 182 38.65 -11.77 25.26
C MET A 182 38.91 -12.11 26.74
N LEU A 183 37.84 -12.41 27.49
CA LEU A 183 37.96 -12.75 28.92
C LEU A 183 38.76 -14.04 29.14
N SER A 184 38.56 -15.06 28.29
CA SER A 184 39.32 -16.31 28.37
C SER A 184 40.80 -16.18 28.02
N THR A 185 41.14 -15.18 27.18
CA THR A 185 42.52 -14.95 26.78
C THR A 185 43.29 -14.10 27.83
N ASN A 186 42.75 -12.95 28.23
CA ASN A 186 43.30 -12.12 29.31
C ASN A 186 42.25 -11.12 29.82
N TRP A 187 41.89 -11.19 31.09
CA TRP A 187 40.82 -10.38 31.67
C TRP A 187 41.19 -8.89 31.77
N VAL A 188 42.50 -8.52 32.00
CA VAL A 188 42.94 -7.12 32.09
C VAL A 188 42.79 -6.42 30.74
N MET A 189 43.27 -7.07 29.68
CA MET A 189 43.14 -6.55 28.32
C MET A 189 41.66 -6.50 27.88
N ALA A 190 40.84 -7.49 28.27
CA ALA A 190 39.41 -7.49 28.00
C ALA A 190 38.72 -6.28 28.67
N LEU A 191 39.02 -6.03 29.94
CA LEU A 191 38.51 -4.86 30.65
C LEU A 191 38.91 -3.54 29.99
N THR A 192 40.20 -3.43 29.58
CA THR A 192 40.69 -2.26 28.86
C THR A 192 39.93 -2.00 27.56
N ALA A 193 39.71 -3.04 26.75
CA ALA A 193 38.98 -2.93 25.50
C ALA A 193 37.50 -2.54 25.72
N ILE A 194 36.84 -3.15 26.71
CA ILE A 194 35.44 -2.88 27.03
C ILE A 194 35.29 -1.43 27.56
N VAL A 195 36.07 -1.01 28.53
CA VAL A 195 36.02 0.35 29.11
C VAL A 195 36.28 1.42 28.06
N SER A 196 37.35 1.24 27.24
CA SER A 196 37.68 2.18 26.16
C SER A 196 36.52 2.30 25.14
N SER A 197 35.90 1.19 24.78
CA SER A 197 34.74 1.17 23.87
C SER A 197 33.51 1.81 24.50
N MET A 198 33.21 1.52 25.76
CA MET A 198 32.05 2.11 26.48
C MET A 198 32.16 3.63 26.61
N LEU A 199 33.38 4.16 26.87
CA LEU A 199 33.61 5.59 26.88
C LEU A 199 33.26 6.24 25.52
N GLY A 200 33.70 5.62 24.43
CA GLY A 200 33.38 6.06 23.10
C GLY A 200 31.86 6.00 22.78
N PHE A 201 31.17 4.94 23.18
CA PHE A 201 29.70 4.85 23.03
C PHE A 201 28.96 5.89 23.85
N GLY A 202 29.43 6.24 25.03
CA GLY A 202 28.89 7.33 25.84
C GLY A 202 28.94 8.68 25.12
N LEU A 203 30.08 9.01 24.52
CA LEU A 203 30.25 10.21 23.69
C LEU A 203 29.30 10.20 22.47
N MET A 204 29.21 9.08 21.75
CA MET A 204 28.32 8.92 20.62
C MET A 204 26.84 9.11 21.00
N ARG A 205 26.39 8.55 22.12
CA ARG A 205 25.03 8.74 22.64
C ARG A 205 24.73 10.22 22.91
N GLY A 206 25.68 10.96 23.47
CA GLY A 206 25.53 12.40 23.69
C GLY A 206 25.32 13.20 22.41
N ILE A 207 26.08 12.88 21.35
CA ILE A 207 25.92 13.51 20.03
C ILE A 207 24.59 13.12 19.38
N MET A 208 24.22 11.83 19.43
CA MET A 208 22.98 11.32 18.85
C MET A 208 21.74 11.95 19.47
N SER A 209 21.73 12.10 20.79
CA SER A 209 20.60 12.75 21.49
C SER A 209 20.42 14.22 21.09
N ARG A 210 21.53 14.93 20.85
CA ARG A 210 21.48 16.31 20.32
C ARG A 210 21.09 16.39 18.85
N SER A 211 21.49 15.42 18.05
CA SER A 211 21.19 15.33 16.63
C SER A 211 19.70 15.12 16.35
N GLN A 212 19.00 14.36 17.19
CA GLN A 212 17.60 13.97 16.99
C GLN A 212 16.67 15.15 16.72
N LYS A 213 16.85 16.26 17.41
CA LYS A 213 16.03 17.48 17.20
C LYS A 213 16.15 18.05 15.80
N TYR A 214 17.34 17.97 15.20
CA TYR A 214 17.58 18.48 13.84
C TYR A 214 16.98 17.53 12.80
N PHE A 215 17.02 16.22 13.02
CA PHE A 215 16.36 15.24 12.15
C PHE A 215 14.85 15.45 12.12
N VAL A 216 14.22 15.65 13.28
CA VAL A 216 12.77 15.90 13.36
C VAL A 216 12.42 17.24 12.68
N ALA A 217 13.22 18.30 12.91
CA ALA A 217 12.99 19.59 12.27
C ALA A 217 13.17 19.52 10.74
N ARG A 218 14.22 18.83 10.25
CA ARG A 218 14.43 18.54 8.82
C ARG A 218 13.23 17.86 8.20
N GLN A 219 12.72 16.80 8.84
CA GLN A 219 11.58 16.04 8.34
C GLN A 219 10.32 16.91 8.24
N ARG A 220 10.11 17.81 9.21
CA ARG A 220 8.99 18.75 9.18
C ARG A 220 9.11 19.71 8.00
N TRP A 221 10.28 20.37 7.84
CA TRP A 221 10.49 21.34 6.77
C TRP A 221 10.46 20.68 5.38
N LEU A 222 10.92 19.43 5.26
CA LEU A 222 10.77 18.64 4.04
C LEU A 222 9.29 18.38 3.71
N GLY A 223 8.47 18.06 4.71
CA GLY A 223 7.03 17.93 4.54
C GLY A 223 6.36 19.23 4.11
N ASP A 224 6.71 20.35 4.75
CA ASP A 224 6.19 21.67 4.42
C ASP A 224 6.60 22.10 2.99
N LEU A 225 7.84 21.77 2.57
CA LEU A 225 8.34 22.06 1.22
C LEU A 225 7.60 21.25 0.16
N ASN A 226 7.45 19.95 0.38
CA ASN A 226 6.74 19.07 -0.55
C ASN A 226 5.26 19.48 -0.68
N GLY A 227 4.61 19.81 0.44
CA GLY A 227 3.22 20.28 0.42
C GLY A 227 3.07 21.59 -0.36
N HIS A 228 4.00 22.53 -0.20
CA HIS A 228 3.99 23.79 -0.96
C HIS A 228 4.21 23.54 -2.47
N ILE A 229 5.16 22.67 -2.84
CA ILE A 229 5.41 22.31 -4.25
C ILE A 229 4.15 21.66 -4.86
N GLU A 230 3.52 20.71 -4.16
CA GLU A 230 2.31 20.03 -4.62
C GLU A 230 1.16 21.02 -4.83
N GLU A 231 0.97 21.95 -3.88
CA GLU A 231 -0.05 22.99 -3.96
C GLU A 231 0.15 23.91 -5.17
N ILE A 232 1.38 24.42 -5.36
CA ILE A 232 1.71 25.32 -6.48
C ILE A 232 1.65 24.58 -7.81
N TYR A 233 2.11 23.32 -7.88
CA TYR A 233 2.04 22.53 -9.10
C TYR A 233 0.60 22.24 -9.51
N THR A 234 -0.24 21.83 -8.56
CA THR A 234 -1.67 21.56 -8.79
C THR A 234 -2.42 22.85 -9.15
N GLY A 235 -2.10 23.96 -8.47
CA GLY A 235 -2.70 25.27 -8.70
C GLY A 235 -1.98 26.14 -9.73
N HIS A 236 -1.06 25.58 -10.56
CA HIS A 236 -0.18 26.37 -11.43
C HIS A 236 -0.92 27.35 -12.33
N ASN A 237 -2.03 26.94 -12.93
CA ASN A 237 -2.86 27.80 -13.78
C ASN A 237 -3.43 29.00 -13.01
N VAL A 238 -3.78 28.82 -11.73
CA VAL A 238 -4.29 29.89 -10.86
C VAL A 238 -3.16 30.87 -10.54
N VAL A 239 -1.98 30.36 -10.16
CA VAL A 239 -0.79 31.19 -9.89
C VAL A 239 -0.47 32.08 -11.10
N ARG A 240 -0.48 31.50 -12.31
CA ARG A 240 -0.24 32.23 -13.57
C ARG A 240 -1.34 33.24 -13.87
N LEU A 241 -2.61 32.88 -13.70
CA LEU A 241 -3.74 33.75 -13.98
C LEU A 241 -3.72 35.01 -13.13
N PHE A 242 -3.31 34.87 -11.86
CA PHE A 242 -3.28 35.99 -10.90
C PHE A 242 -1.90 36.67 -10.76
N GLY A 243 -0.89 36.25 -11.55
CA GLY A 243 0.47 36.82 -11.51
C GLY A 243 1.14 36.68 -10.14
N ALA A 244 0.87 35.58 -9.43
CA ALA A 244 1.31 35.38 -8.05
C ALA A 244 2.69 34.67 -7.95
N GLU A 245 3.42 34.48 -9.06
CA GLU A 245 4.67 33.72 -9.12
C GLU A 245 5.72 34.27 -8.15
N GLN A 246 5.89 35.57 -8.06
CA GLN A 246 6.89 36.19 -7.19
C GLN A 246 6.57 35.97 -5.70
N ARG A 247 5.31 35.99 -5.34
CA ARG A 247 4.85 35.73 -3.98
C ARG A 247 5.10 34.29 -3.58
N GLU A 248 4.76 33.34 -4.45
CA GLU A 248 4.94 31.92 -4.20
C GLU A 248 6.42 31.53 -4.20
N GLN A 249 7.24 32.16 -5.04
CA GLN A 249 8.69 31.98 -5.00
C GLN A 249 9.28 32.47 -3.66
N GLN A 250 8.85 33.60 -3.13
CA GLN A 250 9.29 34.07 -1.81
C GLN A 250 8.87 33.13 -0.69
N ALA A 251 7.68 32.53 -0.79
CA ALA A 251 7.22 31.52 0.17
C ALA A 251 8.09 30.25 0.11
N PHE A 252 8.37 29.76 -1.10
CA PHE A 252 9.29 28.65 -1.34
C PHE A 252 10.68 28.92 -0.76
N ASP A 253 11.29 30.08 -1.06
CA ASP A 253 12.62 30.43 -0.60
C ASP A 253 12.72 30.49 0.93
N ARG A 254 11.66 30.93 1.61
CA ARG A 254 11.57 30.94 3.07
C ARG A 254 11.59 29.53 3.64
N ILE A 255 10.79 28.62 3.08
CA ILE A 255 10.72 27.22 3.51
C ILE A 255 12.05 26.54 3.21
N ASN A 256 12.59 26.72 2.00
CA ASN A 256 13.84 26.14 1.53
C ASN A 256 15.04 26.59 2.36
N SER A 257 15.11 27.88 2.75
CA SER A 257 16.17 28.40 3.63
C SER A 257 16.13 27.73 5.02
N LYS A 258 14.93 27.52 5.58
CA LYS A 258 14.76 26.80 6.85
C LYS A 258 15.12 25.32 6.72
N MET A 259 14.75 24.70 5.61
CA MET A 259 15.16 23.33 5.29
C MET A 259 16.68 23.25 5.17
N GLN A 260 17.34 24.12 4.42
CA GLN A 260 18.80 24.16 4.26
C GLN A 260 19.51 24.27 5.61
N GLU A 261 19.07 25.18 6.50
CA GLU A 261 19.65 25.34 7.84
C GLU A 261 19.56 24.05 8.66
N THR A 262 18.39 23.41 8.66
CA THR A 262 18.14 22.19 9.44
C THR A 262 18.81 20.97 8.80
N ASP A 263 18.84 20.90 7.48
CA ASP A 263 19.50 19.81 6.73
C ASP A 263 21.01 19.85 6.94
N TRP A 264 21.63 21.03 6.82
CA TRP A 264 23.05 21.18 7.08
C TRP A 264 23.45 20.70 8.49
N LYS A 265 22.70 21.13 9.54
CA LYS A 265 22.94 20.69 10.91
C LYS A 265 22.73 19.20 11.11
N SER A 266 21.68 18.64 10.50
CA SER A 266 21.37 17.22 10.53
C SER A 266 22.44 16.39 9.83
N GLN A 267 22.86 16.80 8.63
CA GLN A 267 23.90 16.13 7.83
C GLN A 267 25.29 16.23 8.48
N PHE A 268 25.64 17.38 9.04
CA PHE A 268 26.88 17.54 9.79
C PHE A 268 26.95 16.59 10.98
N MET A 269 25.88 16.54 11.81
CA MET A 269 25.82 15.63 12.95
C MET A 269 25.85 14.15 12.51
N SER A 270 25.15 13.81 11.44
CA SER A 270 25.15 12.48 10.85
C SER A 270 26.53 12.11 10.28
N GLY A 271 27.16 13.04 9.57
CA GLY A 271 28.48 12.86 8.97
C GLY A 271 29.60 12.64 9.99
N LEU A 272 29.44 13.16 11.22
CA LEU A 272 30.38 12.89 12.32
C LEU A 272 30.34 11.44 12.83
N MET A 273 29.25 10.69 12.58
CA MET A 273 29.07 9.33 13.14
C MET A 273 30.18 8.37 12.67
N MET A 274 30.46 8.31 11.36
CA MET A 274 31.47 7.40 10.81
C MET A 274 32.87 7.71 11.31
N PRO A 275 33.37 8.97 11.27
CA PRO A 275 34.68 9.34 11.85
C PRO A 275 34.76 9.04 13.35
N LEU A 276 33.71 9.30 14.11
CA LEU A 276 33.68 9.01 15.55
C LEU A 276 33.74 7.51 15.85
N MET A 277 33.00 6.69 15.09
CA MET A 277 33.09 5.23 15.20
C MET A 277 34.52 4.74 14.89
N GLY A 278 35.15 5.29 13.85
CA GLY A 278 36.53 5.02 13.54
C GLY A 278 37.49 5.46 14.67
N PHE A 279 37.27 6.64 15.24
CA PHE A 279 38.05 7.14 16.37
C PHE A 279 37.93 6.25 17.61
N ILE A 280 36.73 5.85 17.97
CA ILE A 280 36.45 4.95 19.11
C ILE A 280 37.18 3.62 18.93
N GLY A 281 37.09 3.03 17.73
CA GLY A 281 37.78 1.78 17.40
C GLY A 281 39.30 1.92 17.50
N ASN A 282 39.86 3.01 16.96
CA ASN A 282 41.31 3.29 17.01
C ASN A 282 41.78 3.63 18.44
N PHE A 283 40.98 4.36 19.20
CA PHE A 283 41.29 4.65 20.60
C PHE A 283 41.37 3.37 21.46
N ALA A 284 40.36 2.49 21.34
CA ALA A 284 40.37 1.19 22.01
C ALA A 284 41.58 0.34 21.56
N TYR A 285 41.89 0.36 20.26
CA TYR A 285 43.05 -0.32 19.70
C TYR A 285 44.37 0.18 20.31
N VAL A 286 44.57 1.50 20.38
CA VAL A 286 45.77 2.09 21.00
C VAL A 286 45.87 1.74 22.50
N ALA A 287 44.74 1.84 23.24
CA ALA A 287 44.70 1.49 24.65
C ALA A 287 45.09 0.03 24.89
N VAL A 288 44.59 -0.88 24.08
CA VAL A 288 44.93 -2.31 24.13
C VAL A 288 46.40 -2.55 23.78
N CYS A 289 46.95 -1.84 22.80
CA CYS A 289 48.38 -1.94 22.46
C CYS A 289 49.29 -1.46 23.60
N VAL A 290 48.97 -0.34 24.22
CA VAL A 290 49.77 0.22 25.33
C VAL A 290 49.73 -0.70 26.56
N VAL A 291 48.54 -1.09 27.01
CA VAL A 291 48.37 -2.01 28.14
C VAL A 291 49.00 -3.37 27.83
N GLY A 292 48.76 -3.88 26.62
CA GLY A 292 49.34 -5.13 26.16
C GLY A 292 50.87 -5.11 26.12
N ALA A 293 51.48 -4.02 25.67
CA ALA A 293 52.95 -3.86 25.69
C ALA A 293 53.51 -3.91 27.12
N VAL A 294 52.85 -3.20 28.07
CA VAL A 294 53.28 -3.22 29.49
C VAL A 294 53.18 -4.64 30.07
N LEU A 295 52.08 -5.36 29.80
CA LEU A 295 51.89 -6.73 30.28
C LEU A 295 52.88 -7.71 29.61
N ALA A 296 53.20 -7.52 28.34
CA ALA A 296 54.19 -8.35 27.64
C ALA A 296 55.62 -8.10 28.15
N MET A 297 56.00 -6.84 28.42
CA MET A 297 57.29 -6.49 29.04
C MET A 297 57.46 -7.11 30.42
N ASN A 298 56.35 -7.20 31.20
CA ASN A 298 56.34 -7.88 32.50
C ASN A 298 56.25 -9.43 32.39
N GLY A 299 56.28 -9.98 31.18
CA GLY A 299 56.21 -11.42 30.96
C GLY A 299 54.87 -12.08 31.25
N THR A 300 53.79 -11.27 31.49
CA THR A 300 52.45 -11.77 31.86
C THR A 300 51.71 -12.34 30.66
N ILE A 301 51.93 -11.80 29.46
CA ILE A 301 51.31 -12.23 28.20
C ILE A 301 52.35 -12.36 27.10
N SER A 302 52.06 -13.19 26.07
CA SER A 302 52.89 -13.26 24.86
C SER A 302 52.50 -12.14 23.88
N PHE A 303 53.43 -11.81 22.97
CA PHE A 303 53.23 -10.79 21.95
C PHE A 303 52.04 -11.11 21.04
N GLY A 304 51.81 -12.40 20.73
CA GLY A 304 50.66 -12.84 19.94
C GLY A 304 49.30 -12.52 20.58
N VAL A 305 49.22 -12.45 21.91
CA VAL A 305 47.99 -12.04 22.60
C VAL A 305 47.60 -10.61 22.25
N ILE A 306 48.58 -9.69 22.13
CA ILE A 306 48.32 -8.31 21.71
C ILE A 306 47.67 -8.31 20.32
N VAL A 307 48.24 -9.08 19.38
CA VAL A 307 47.71 -9.18 17.99
C VAL A 307 46.29 -9.75 17.99
N ALA A 308 46.00 -10.78 18.79
CA ALA A 308 44.65 -11.31 18.92
C ALA A 308 43.66 -10.25 19.44
N PHE A 309 44.05 -9.48 20.48
CA PHE A 309 43.19 -8.43 21.03
C PHE A 309 42.93 -7.27 20.06
N MET A 310 43.89 -6.91 19.23
CA MET A 310 43.73 -5.95 18.15
C MET A 310 42.60 -6.37 17.19
N MET A 311 42.46 -7.67 16.92
CA MET A 311 41.37 -8.21 16.12
C MET A 311 40.07 -8.32 16.92
N TYR A 312 40.11 -8.76 18.18
CA TYR A 312 38.90 -8.88 19.02
C TYR A 312 38.22 -7.53 19.27
N VAL A 313 38.96 -6.41 19.45
CA VAL A 313 38.39 -5.07 19.56
C VAL A 313 37.50 -4.75 18.37
N ARG A 314 37.89 -5.11 17.15
CA ARG A 314 37.06 -4.91 15.96
C ARG A 314 35.84 -5.83 15.94
N LEU A 315 36.02 -7.10 16.31
CA LEU A 315 34.94 -8.09 16.40
C LEU A 315 33.93 -7.76 17.51
N PHE A 316 34.33 -6.99 18.53
CA PHE A 316 33.48 -6.52 19.61
C PHE A 316 32.71 -5.24 19.23
N THR A 317 33.37 -4.28 18.57
CA THR A 317 32.75 -2.97 18.29
C THR A 317 31.81 -2.98 17.08
N SER A 318 32.13 -3.74 16.03
CA SER A 318 31.32 -3.82 14.80
C SER A 318 29.87 -4.30 15.03
N PRO A 319 29.61 -5.36 15.80
CA PRO A 319 28.25 -5.86 16.06
C PRO A 319 27.32 -4.84 16.72
N LEU A 320 27.84 -3.92 17.52
CA LEU A 320 27.01 -2.93 18.20
C LEU A 320 26.27 -1.99 17.24
N SER A 321 26.92 -1.60 16.15
CA SER A 321 26.27 -0.81 15.09
C SER A 321 25.25 -1.64 14.30
N GLN A 322 25.54 -2.92 14.06
CA GLN A 322 24.62 -3.84 13.39
C GLN A 322 23.35 -4.09 14.24
N LEU A 323 23.50 -4.23 15.57
CA LEU A 323 22.36 -4.38 16.50
C LEU A 323 21.48 -3.13 16.47
N ALA A 324 22.06 -1.93 16.48
CA ALA A 324 21.30 -0.69 16.39
C ALA A 324 20.52 -0.58 15.07
N GLN A 325 21.16 -0.93 13.94
CA GLN A 325 20.50 -0.95 12.63
C GLN A 325 19.40 -2.01 12.55
N ALA A 326 19.66 -3.21 13.04
CA ALA A 326 18.68 -4.28 13.08
C ALA A 326 17.44 -3.92 13.92
N ALA A 327 17.63 -3.24 15.05
CA ALA A 327 16.52 -2.74 15.88
C ALA A 327 15.65 -1.74 15.12
N THR A 328 16.26 -0.83 14.36
CA THR A 328 15.53 0.15 13.52
C THR A 328 14.75 -0.55 12.42
N ASN A 329 15.39 -1.50 11.72
CA ASN A 329 14.74 -2.27 10.65
C ASN A 329 13.57 -3.11 11.18
N LEU A 330 13.73 -3.76 12.35
CA LEU A 330 12.65 -4.51 13.00
C LEU A 330 11.47 -3.60 13.37
N GLN A 331 11.72 -2.37 13.81
CA GLN A 331 10.67 -1.42 14.10
C GLN A 331 9.88 -1.02 12.83
N SER A 332 10.59 -0.78 11.73
CA SER A 332 9.96 -0.48 10.43
C SER A 332 9.15 -1.68 9.90
N ALA A 333 9.70 -2.89 10.01
CA ALA A 333 8.99 -4.10 9.62
C ALA A 333 7.76 -4.38 10.49
N ALA A 334 7.82 -4.10 11.79
CA ALA A 334 6.65 -4.25 12.68
C ALA A 334 5.53 -3.29 12.28
N ALA A 335 5.84 -2.03 11.93
CA ALA A 335 4.85 -1.07 11.44
C ALA A 335 4.27 -1.48 10.09
N ALA A 336 5.11 -1.97 9.16
CA ALA A 336 4.66 -2.50 7.87
C ALA A 336 3.77 -3.75 8.06
N ALA A 337 4.18 -4.68 8.93
CA ALA A 337 3.40 -5.87 9.26
C ALA A 337 2.05 -5.51 9.92
N GLU A 338 2.01 -4.51 10.80
CA GLU A 338 0.76 -4.03 11.39
C GLU A 338 -0.24 -3.62 10.31
N ARG A 339 0.17 -2.79 9.33
CA ARG A 339 -0.69 -2.34 8.24
C ARG A 339 -1.13 -3.48 7.30
N VAL A 340 -0.20 -4.39 6.98
CA VAL A 340 -0.51 -5.56 6.14
C VAL A 340 -1.50 -6.50 6.82
N PHE A 341 -1.28 -6.83 8.11
CA PHE A 341 -2.18 -7.72 8.83
C PHE A 341 -3.51 -7.06 9.18
N GLU A 342 -3.54 -5.75 9.45
CA GLU A 342 -4.79 -4.99 9.58
C GLU A 342 -5.67 -5.14 8.33
N PHE A 343 -5.05 -5.07 7.14
CA PHE A 343 -5.76 -5.28 5.88
C PHE A 343 -6.23 -6.74 5.72
N LEU A 344 -5.34 -7.70 5.98
CA LEU A 344 -5.67 -9.14 5.84
C LEU A 344 -6.75 -9.61 6.83
N GLU A 345 -6.81 -9.00 8.01
CA GLU A 345 -7.79 -9.30 9.06
C GLU A 345 -9.05 -8.44 8.96
N ALA A 346 -9.12 -7.47 8.02
CA ALA A 346 -10.30 -6.66 7.83
C ALA A 346 -11.54 -7.53 7.55
N LYS A 347 -12.69 -7.09 8.06
CA LYS A 347 -13.94 -7.85 7.97
C LYS A 347 -14.35 -8.04 6.51
N GLU A 348 -14.47 -9.28 6.09
CA GLU A 348 -14.95 -9.65 4.75
C GLU A 348 -16.47 -9.52 4.64
N MET A 349 -16.94 -9.49 3.40
CA MET A 349 -18.37 -9.67 3.12
C MET A 349 -18.83 -11.02 3.66
N PRO A 350 -20.09 -11.13 4.11
CA PRO A 350 -20.64 -12.40 4.56
C PRO A 350 -20.57 -13.48 3.47
N ASP A 351 -20.28 -14.71 3.87
CA ASP A 351 -20.36 -15.87 2.98
C ASP A 351 -21.83 -16.15 2.62
N GLU A 352 -22.13 -16.17 1.34
CA GLU A 352 -23.46 -16.39 0.78
C GLU A 352 -23.61 -17.75 0.08
N SER A 353 -22.61 -18.62 0.17
CA SER A 353 -22.59 -19.95 -0.46
C SER A 353 -23.74 -20.87 -0.03
N HIS A 354 -24.35 -20.57 1.13
CA HIS A 354 -25.49 -21.30 1.69
C HIS A 354 -26.85 -20.86 1.10
N LEU A 355 -26.89 -19.74 0.35
CA LEU A 355 -28.11 -19.25 -0.26
C LEU A 355 -28.47 -20.10 -1.50
N PRO A 356 -29.77 -20.36 -1.75
CA PRO A 356 -30.19 -21.17 -2.86
C PRO A 356 -29.89 -20.48 -4.20
N ALA A 357 -29.45 -21.25 -5.19
CA ALA A 357 -29.34 -20.76 -6.56
C ALA A 357 -30.76 -20.44 -7.11
N GLN A 358 -30.93 -19.23 -7.63
CA GLN A 358 -32.19 -18.82 -8.26
C GLN A 358 -32.17 -19.28 -9.73
N THR A 359 -33.18 -20.10 -10.10
CA THR A 359 -33.28 -20.67 -11.45
C THR A 359 -34.43 -20.11 -12.28
N LYS A 360 -35.22 -19.17 -11.72
CA LYS A 360 -36.39 -18.62 -12.41
C LYS A 360 -35.99 -17.54 -13.40
N THR A 361 -36.66 -17.52 -14.55
CA THR A 361 -36.58 -16.40 -15.50
C THR A 361 -37.06 -15.13 -14.82
N VAL A 362 -36.22 -14.13 -14.76
CA VAL A 362 -36.50 -12.85 -14.08
C VAL A 362 -37.34 -11.99 -15.02
N ARG A 363 -38.47 -11.47 -14.52
CA ARG A 363 -39.34 -10.52 -15.23
C ARG A 363 -38.92 -9.08 -15.00
N GLY A 364 -38.29 -8.81 -13.86
CA GLY A 364 -37.77 -7.50 -13.49
C GLY A 364 -38.76 -6.64 -12.70
N GLU A 365 -39.67 -7.25 -11.94
CA GLU A 365 -40.47 -6.56 -10.93
C GLU A 365 -39.58 -6.24 -9.72
N VAL A 366 -39.59 -4.99 -9.25
CA VAL A 366 -38.82 -4.58 -8.06
C VAL A 366 -39.72 -3.89 -7.05
N ALA A 367 -39.75 -4.41 -5.82
CA ALA A 367 -40.50 -3.83 -4.72
C ALA A 367 -39.57 -3.41 -3.59
N PHE A 368 -39.71 -2.18 -3.16
CA PHE A 368 -39.06 -1.62 -1.97
C PHE A 368 -40.13 -1.51 -0.87
N ASP A 369 -39.86 -2.08 0.28
CA ASP A 369 -40.82 -2.15 1.39
C ASP A 369 -40.16 -1.59 2.66
N HIS A 370 -40.49 -0.36 3.04
CA HIS A 370 -40.02 0.36 4.21
C HIS A 370 -38.49 0.34 4.37
N VAL A 371 -37.76 0.53 3.26
CA VAL A 371 -36.30 0.47 3.22
C VAL A 371 -35.68 1.61 4.04
N ARG A 372 -34.80 1.24 4.97
CA ARG A 372 -34.04 2.18 5.81
C ARG A 372 -32.56 1.90 5.71
N PHE A 373 -31.75 2.97 5.64
CA PHE A 373 -30.30 2.82 5.52
C PHE A 373 -29.54 4.06 5.99
N GLY A 374 -28.33 3.82 6.53
CA GLY A 374 -27.31 4.84 6.80
C GLY A 374 -25.92 4.22 6.68
N TYR A 375 -24.96 4.96 6.12
CA TYR A 375 -23.56 4.50 6.02
C TYR A 375 -22.90 4.35 7.39
N THR A 376 -23.36 5.09 8.38
CA THR A 376 -22.98 4.98 9.79
C THR A 376 -24.23 4.89 10.65
N PRO A 377 -24.18 4.21 11.82
CA PRO A 377 -25.34 4.10 12.69
C PRO A 377 -25.96 5.44 13.10
N ASP A 378 -25.12 6.49 13.19
CA ASP A 378 -25.53 7.82 13.66
C ASP A 378 -26.11 8.72 12.55
N LYS A 379 -25.96 8.32 11.26
CA LYS A 379 -26.39 9.12 10.12
C LYS A 379 -27.27 8.29 9.17
N ILE A 380 -28.57 8.32 9.41
CA ILE A 380 -29.55 7.73 8.51
C ILE A 380 -29.65 8.60 7.26
N ILE A 381 -29.60 7.98 6.08
CA ILE A 381 -29.69 8.62 4.76
C ILE A 381 -31.05 8.34 4.13
N ILE A 382 -31.55 7.11 4.23
CA ILE A 382 -32.86 6.66 3.77
C ILE A 382 -33.69 6.36 5.01
N HIS A 383 -34.81 7.04 5.19
CA HIS A 383 -35.62 6.91 6.41
C HIS A 383 -36.76 5.93 6.25
N ASP A 384 -37.55 6.03 5.13
CA ASP A 384 -38.66 5.15 4.80
C ASP A 384 -38.92 5.20 3.29
N PHE A 385 -38.23 4.31 2.55
CA PHE A 385 -38.40 4.26 1.10
C PHE A 385 -39.26 3.06 0.72
N SER A 386 -40.47 3.33 0.22
CA SER A 386 -41.42 2.31 -0.22
C SER A 386 -41.91 2.64 -1.62
N GLU A 387 -41.71 1.69 -2.56
CA GLU A 387 -42.11 1.87 -3.95
C GLU A 387 -42.20 0.52 -4.67
N HIS A 388 -43.03 0.47 -5.71
CA HIS A 388 -43.23 -0.72 -6.54
C HIS A 388 -43.00 -0.37 -8.03
N VAL A 389 -42.11 -1.12 -8.67
CA VAL A 389 -41.71 -0.95 -10.07
C VAL A 389 -42.14 -2.20 -10.85
N GLN A 390 -42.91 -1.98 -11.92
CA GLN A 390 -43.38 -3.08 -12.77
C GLN A 390 -42.33 -3.55 -13.79
N PRO A 391 -42.42 -4.80 -14.27
CA PRO A 391 -41.55 -5.32 -15.31
C PRO A 391 -41.52 -4.42 -16.56
N GLY A 392 -40.34 -4.11 -17.07
CA GLY A 392 -40.12 -3.29 -18.26
C GLY A 392 -40.34 -1.79 -18.06
N GLN A 393 -40.60 -1.32 -16.85
CA GLN A 393 -40.85 0.09 -16.55
C GLN A 393 -39.54 0.88 -16.46
N LYS A 394 -39.49 2.05 -17.10
CA LYS A 394 -38.40 3.01 -16.99
C LYS A 394 -38.66 4.00 -15.86
N VAL A 395 -37.88 3.91 -14.78
CA VAL A 395 -38.03 4.72 -13.58
C VAL A 395 -36.94 5.76 -13.52
N ALA A 396 -37.31 7.04 -13.52
CA ALA A 396 -36.37 8.16 -13.31
C ALA A 396 -36.31 8.52 -11.82
N ILE A 397 -35.10 8.58 -11.26
CA ILE A 397 -34.87 9.04 -9.89
C ILE A 397 -34.30 10.46 -9.97
N VAL A 398 -35.06 11.43 -9.46
CA VAL A 398 -34.72 12.86 -9.49
C VAL A 398 -34.63 13.44 -8.09
N GLY A 399 -33.85 14.49 -7.92
CA GLY A 399 -33.70 15.19 -6.64
C GLY A 399 -32.36 15.91 -6.54
N PRO A 400 -32.19 16.81 -5.56
CA PRO A 400 -30.95 17.57 -5.38
C PRO A 400 -29.76 16.66 -5.03
N THR A 401 -28.55 17.21 -5.12
CA THR A 401 -27.34 16.50 -4.66
C THR A 401 -27.47 16.17 -3.18
N GLY A 402 -27.14 14.91 -2.81
CA GLY A 402 -27.31 14.43 -1.44
C GLY A 402 -28.71 13.93 -1.08
N ALA A 403 -29.66 13.87 -2.03
CA ALA A 403 -31.02 13.34 -1.79
C ALA A 403 -31.08 11.83 -1.54
N GLY A 404 -29.98 11.07 -1.76
CA GLY A 404 -29.94 9.62 -1.58
C GLY A 404 -30.05 8.79 -2.86
N LYS A 405 -30.06 9.38 -4.05
CA LYS A 405 -30.21 8.69 -5.34
C LYS A 405 -29.21 7.55 -5.56
N THR A 406 -27.91 7.85 -5.46
CA THR A 406 -26.84 6.86 -5.60
C THR A 406 -26.86 5.83 -4.47
N THR A 407 -27.33 6.22 -3.27
CA THR A 407 -27.51 5.30 -2.15
C THR A 407 -28.53 4.23 -2.48
N MET A 408 -29.65 4.57 -3.11
CA MET A 408 -30.66 3.62 -3.55
C MET A 408 -30.10 2.59 -4.54
N VAL A 409 -29.31 3.06 -5.52
CA VAL A 409 -28.61 2.17 -6.46
C VAL A 409 -27.69 1.21 -5.74
N ASN A 410 -26.88 1.71 -4.80
CA ASN A 410 -25.96 0.89 -4.01
C ASN A 410 -26.68 -0.20 -3.19
N LEU A 411 -27.89 0.11 -2.68
CA LEU A 411 -28.71 -0.85 -1.95
C LEU A 411 -29.32 -1.91 -2.89
N LEU A 412 -29.81 -1.48 -4.05
CA LEU A 412 -30.35 -2.38 -5.07
C LEU A 412 -29.30 -3.35 -5.58
N MET A 413 -28.05 -2.90 -5.76
CA MET A 413 -26.90 -3.74 -6.13
C MET A 413 -26.34 -4.56 -4.95
N LYS A 414 -26.97 -4.51 -3.77
CA LYS A 414 -26.50 -5.25 -2.59
C LYS A 414 -25.03 -4.94 -2.19
N PHE A 415 -24.54 -3.73 -2.52
CA PHE A 415 -23.20 -3.29 -2.08
C PHE A 415 -23.15 -3.01 -0.58
N TYR A 416 -24.32 -2.72 0.01
CA TYR A 416 -24.49 -2.47 1.44
C TYR A 416 -25.67 -3.28 1.98
N PRO A 417 -25.58 -3.79 3.23
CA PRO A 417 -26.71 -4.40 3.89
C PRO A 417 -27.76 -3.33 4.26
N LEU A 418 -29.04 -3.68 4.17
CA LEU A 418 -30.13 -2.80 4.62
C LEU A 418 -30.07 -2.56 6.13
N GLY A 419 -30.41 -1.36 6.56
CA GLY A 419 -30.60 -1.03 7.97
C GLY A 419 -32.01 -1.42 8.50
N GLY A 420 -32.96 -1.62 7.59
CA GLY A 420 -34.35 -2.07 7.86
C GLY A 420 -35.14 -2.13 6.58
N GLY A 421 -36.32 -2.72 6.66
CA GLY A 421 -37.15 -2.98 5.48
C GLY A 421 -36.63 -4.08 4.58
N GLU A 422 -37.19 -4.18 3.37
CA GLU A 422 -36.84 -5.24 2.42
C GLU A 422 -36.86 -4.72 0.97
N ILE A 423 -35.98 -5.27 0.13
CA ILE A 423 -36.03 -5.11 -1.33
C ILE A 423 -36.29 -6.50 -1.91
N ARG A 424 -37.25 -6.60 -2.81
CA ARG A 424 -37.58 -7.86 -3.49
C ARG A 424 -37.47 -7.70 -5.00
N ILE A 425 -36.98 -8.73 -5.66
CA ILE A 425 -36.97 -8.85 -7.12
C ILE A 425 -37.83 -10.05 -7.49
N ASP A 426 -38.90 -9.85 -8.29
CA ASP A 426 -39.89 -10.84 -8.65
C ASP A 426 -40.45 -11.60 -7.42
N GLY A 427 -40.67 -10.87 -6.33
CA GLY A 427 -41.17 -11.39 -5.06
C GLY A 427 -40.13 -12.08 -4.18
N VAL A 428 -38.87 -12.26 -4.64
CA VAL A 428 -37.81 -12.86 -3.86
C VAL A 428 -37.01 -11.78 -3.15
N PRO A 429 -36.82 -11.85 -1.81
CA PRO A 429 -36.02 -10.90 -1.08
C PRO A 429 -34.54 -10.89 -1.49
N LEU A 430 -33.87 -9.71 -1.58
CA LEU A 430 -32.43 -9.61 -1.84
C LEU A 430 -31.59 -10.33 -0.77
N SER A 431 -32.08 -10.44 0.46
CA SER A 431 -31.43 -11.19 1.53
C SER A 431 -31.31 -12.69 1.24
N GLN A 432 -32.13 -13.24 0.34
CA GLN A 432 -32.15 -14.65 -0.08
C GLN A 432 -31.46 -14.88 -1.43
N MET A 433 -30.90 -13.85 -2.04
CA MET A 433 -30.12 -13.93 -3.28
C MET A 433 -28.63 -13.75 -2.99
N THR A 434 -27.76 -14.45 -3.72
CA THR A 434 -26.32 -14.14 -3.68
C THR A 434 -26.04 -12.81 -4.37
N ARG A 435 -24.96 -12.11 -3.96
CA ARG A 435 -24.53 -10.87 -4.64
C ARG A 435 -24.23 -11.11 -6.12
N GLU A 436 -23.55 -12.22 -6.42
CA GLU A 436 -23.25 -12.62 -7.79
C GLU A 436 -24.51 -12.68 -8.64
N HIS A 437 -25.54 -13.38 -8.14
CA HIS A 437 -26.83 -13.46 -8.83
C HIS A 437 -27.50 -12.10 -9.00
N VAL A 438 -27.50 -11.24 -7.96
CA VAL A 438 -28.05 -9.87 -8.07
C VAL A 438 -27.28 -9.06 -9.13
N HIS A 439 -25.95 -9.17 -9.17
CA HIS A 439 -25.15 -8.46 -10.14
C HIS A 439 -25.41 -8.94 -11.58
N ASP A 440 -25.64 -10.24 -11.80
CA ASP A 440 -26.01 -10.80 -13.10
C ASP A 440 -27.38 -10.30 -13.60
N LEU A 441 -28.26 -9.87 -12.70
CA LEU A 441 -29.56 -9.32 -13.04
C LEU A 441 -29.50 -7.87 -13.54
N PHE A 442 -28.44 -7.13 -13.27
CA PHE A 442 -28.34 -5.71 -13.59
C PHE A 442 -27.18 -5.37 -14.52
N GLY A 443 -27.49 -4.82 -15.68
CA GLY A 443 -26.51 -4.09 -16.47
C GLY A 443 -26.33 -2.68 -15.92
N MET A 444 -25.08 -2.24 -15.71
CA MET A 444 -24.81 -0.96 -15.07
C MET A 444 -23.99 -0.02 -15.96
N VAL A 445 -24.47 1.21 -16.16
CA VAL A 445 -23.72 2.29 -16.78
C VAL A 445 -23.51 3.38 -15.75
N LEU A 446 -22.27 3.52 -15.30
CA LEU A 446 -21.86 4.47 -14.26
C LEU A 446 -21.54 5.86 -14.84
N GLN A 447 -21.61 6.88 -13.99
CA GLN A 447 -21.16 8.23 -14.29
C GLN A 447 -19.67 8.27 -14.67
N ASP A 448 -18.82 7.57 -13.89
CA ASP A 448 -17.39 7.44 -14.18
C ASP A 448 -17.17 6.33 -15.22
N THR A 449 -16.73 6.72 -16.39
CA THR A 449 -16.47 5.82 -17.52
C THR A 449 -15.09 5.18 -17.37
N TRP A 450 -15.00 4.02 -16.71
CA TRP A 450 -13.75 3.30 -16.54
C TRP A 450 -13.53 2.29 -17.67
N LEU A 451 -12.37 2.40 -18.32
CA LEU A 451 -11.87 1.44 -19.30
C LEU A 451 -10.54 0.87 -18.79
N PHE A 452 -10.38 -0.44 -18.91
CA PHE A 452 -9.17 -1.15 -18.52
C PHE A 452 -8.10 -1.07 -19.61
N GLU A 453 -6.83 -1.14 -19.20
CA GLU A 453 -5.74 -1.37 -20.16
C GLU A 453 -5.93 -2.75 -20.79
N GLY A 454 -6.00 -2.79 -22.12
CA GLY A 454 -6.29 -3.98 -22.90
C GLY A 454 -6.87 -3.62 -24.25
N SER A 455 -7.35 -4.60 -25.01
CA SER A 455 -7.99 -4.36 -26.30
C SER A 455 -9.39 -3.74 -26.16
N ILE A 456 -9.90 -3.17 -27.25
CA ILE A 456 -11.31 -2.73 -27.32
C ILE A 456 -12.23 -3.93 -27.07
N ARG A 457 -11.91 -5.10 -27.65
CA ARG A 457 -12.63 -6.36 -27.43
C ARG A 457 -12.69 -6.71 -25.95
N ASP A 458 -11.56 -6.70 -25.23
CA ASP A 458 -11.50 -7.03 -23.80
C ASP A 458 -12.39 -6.10 -22.98
N ASN A 459 -12.42 -4.83 -23.35
CA ASN A 459 -13.25 -3.83 -22.68
C ASN A 459 -14.74 -3.95 -22.99
N LEU A 460 -15.11 -4.33 -24.20
CA LEU A 460 -16.51 -4.54 -24.59
C LEU A 460 -17.06 -5.84 -23.99
N CYS A 461 -16.32 -6.95 -24.10
CA CYS A 461 -16.76 -8.26 -23.65
C CYS A 461 -16.69 -8.44 -22.13
N TYR A 462 -15.85 -7.72 -21.44
CA TYR A 462 -15.51 -7.71 -20.00
C TYR A 462 -16.12 -8.87 -19.20
N GLY A 463 -15.46 -10.03 -19.22
CA GLY A 463 -15.87 -11.22 -18.46
C GLY A 463 -16.86 -12.15 -19.17
N LYS A 464 -17.42 -11.80 -20.33
CA LYS A 464 -18.24 -12.70 -21.14
C LYS A 464 -17.43 -13.41 -22.21
N GLU A 465 -17.53 -14.72 -22.22
CA GLU A 465 -16.92 -15.59 -23.24
C GLU A 465 -17.91 -15.88 -24.39
N GLY A 466 -17.36 -16.17 -25.57
CA GLY A 466 -18.15 -16.62 -26.71
C GLY A 466 -18.88 -15.52 -27.50
N ILE A 467 -18.56 -14.26 -27.28
CA ILE A 467 -19.10 -13.13 -28.07
C ILE A 467 -18.47 -13.13 -29.45
N THR A 468 -19.31 -13.19 -30.50
CA THR A 468 -18.85 -13.19 -31.92
C THR A 468 -18.62 -11.77 -32.42
N ASP A 469 -17.85 -11.64 -33.52
CA ASP A 469 -17.60 -10.34 -34.14
C ASP A 469 -18.89 -9.72 -34.69
N GLU A 470 -19.83 -10.56 -35.15
CA GLU A 470 -21.14 -10.08 -35.62
C GLU A 470 -21.95 -9.44 -34.50
N GLN A 471 -21.88 -9.99 -33.26
CA GLN A 471 -22.51 -9.39 -32.11
C GLN A 471 -21.84 -8.08 -31.71
N LEU A 472 -20.51 -8.03 -31.75
CA LEU A 472 -19.76 -6.79 -31.53
C LEU A 472 -20.11 -5.72 -32.57
N ASP A 473 -20.21 -6.09 -33.84
CA ASP A 473 -20.62 -5.20 -34.91
C ASP A 473 -22.04 -4.67 -34.72
N GLN A 474 -22.98 -5.52 -34.32
CA GLN A 474 -24.36 -5.10 -34.02
C GLN A 474 -24.41 -4.07 -32.92
N VAL A 475 -23.71 -4.31 -31.82
CA VAL A 475 -23.69 -3.41 -30.65
C VAL A 475 -22.95 -2.11 -30.97
N THR A 476 -21.82 -2.18 -31.65
CA THR A 476 -21.02 -0.99 -32.00
C THR A 476 -21.71 -0.11 -33.05
N ARG A 477 -22.54 -0.69 -33.95
CA ARG A 477 -23.43 0.08 -34.84
C ARG A 477 -24.52 0.77 -34.04
N ALA A 478 -25.15 0.08 -33.08
CA ALA A 478 -26.19 0.65 -32.25
C ALA A 478 -25.68 1.81 -31.35
N THR A 479 -24.42 1.76 -30.94
CA THR A 479 -23.77 2.81 -30.13
C THR A 479 -23.01 3.85 -30.98
N GLY A 480 -22.94 3.70 -32.30
CA GLY A 480 -22.21 4.62 -33.17
C GLY A 480 -20.67 4.48 -33.13
N LEU A 481 -20.14 3.45 -32.49
CA LEU A 481 -18.68 3.20 -32.37
C LEU A 481 -18.10 2.44 -33.56
N TYR A 482 -18.94 1.79 -34.38
CA TYR A 482 -18.53 0.91 -35.46
C TYR A 482 -17.49 1.54 -36.38
N HIS A 483 -17.75 2.76 -36.86
CA HIS A 483 -16.84 3.45 -37.78
C HIS A 483 -15.50 3.79 -37.10
N LEU A 484 -15.53 4.27 -35.87
CA LEU A 484 -14.33 4.57 -35.09
C LEU A 484 -13.42 3.33 -34.97
N ILE A 485 -14.01 2.19 -34.58
CA ILE A 485 -13.24 0.96 -34.35
C ILE A 485 -12.66 0.41 -35.67
N HIS A 486 -13.44 0.42 -36.77
CA HIS A 486 -12.99 -0.09 -38.04
C HIS A 486 -12.03 0.84 -38.82
N THR A 487 -11.85 2.10 -38.38
CA THR A 487 -10.77 2.98 -38.87
C THR A 487 -9.43 2.71 -38.20
N LEU A 488 -9.41 1.97 -37.10
CA LEU A 488 -8.18 1.55 -36.44
C LEU A 488 -7.55 0.36 -37.20
N PRO A 489 -6.24 0.32 -37.38
CA PRO A 489 -5.57 -0.78 -38.13
C PRO A 489 -5.85 -2.16 -37.55
N GLU A 490 -5.99 -2.26 -36.21
CA GLU A 490 -6.19 -3.51 -35.47
C GLU A 490 -7.67 -3.76 -35.12
N GLY A 491 -8.60 -2.84 -35.48
CA GLY A 491 -10.03 -2.99 -35.23
C GLY A 491 -10.36 -3.21 -33.77
N TYR A 492 -11.07 -4.28 -33.44
CA TYR A 492 -11.43 -4.65 -32.05
C TYR A 492 -10.23 -5.03 -31.20
N ASP A 493 -9.13 -5.45 -31.80
CA ASP A 493 -7.92 -5.87 -31.08
C ASP A 493 -6.96 -4.69 -30.80
N ALA A 494 -7.35 -3.46 -31.23
CA ALA A 494 -6.63 -2.23 -30.94
C ALA A 494 -6.55 -2.01 -29.42
N LEU A 495 -5.32 -1.75 -28.93
CA LEU A 495 -5.06 -1.54 -27.49
C LEU A 495 -5.49 -0.13 -27.06
N LEU A 496 -6.29 -0.07 -26.02
CA LEU A 496 -6.61 1.17 -25.32
C LEU A 496 -5.38 1.56 -24.48
N SER A 497 -4.64 2.53 -24.97
CA SER A 497 -3.47 3.10 -24.31
C SER A 497 -3.59 4.62 -24.31
N ASP A 498 -2.72 5.32 -23.57
CA ASP A 498 -2.64 6.79 -23.58
C ASP A 498 -2.47 7.41 -24.99
N LYS A 499 -2.09 6.60 -25.98
CA LYS A 499 -1.97 7.01 -27.37
C LYS A 499 -3.31 7.02 -28.11
N LEU A 500 -4.28 6.20 -27.70
CA LEU A 500 -5.63 6.18 -28.23
C LEU A 500 -6.53 7.06 -27.37
N ASN A 501 -6.46 8.38 -27.60
CA ASN A 501 -7.24 9.37 -26.85
C ASN A 501 -8.73 9.31 -27.26
N LEU A 502 -9.50 8.44 -26.60
CA LEU A 502 -10.95 8.45 -26.71
C LEU A 502 -11.52 9.69 -26.01
N SER A 503 -12.45 10.39 -26.65
CA SER A 503 -13.19 11.47 -26.01
C SER A 503 -14.06 10.95 -24.85
N ALA A 504 -14.44 11.81 -23.92
CA ALA A 504 -15.32 11.43 -22.81
C ALA A 504 -16.62 10.77 -23.29
N GLY A 505 -17.22 11.28 -24.36
CA GLY A 505 -18.41 10.69 -24.98
C GLY A 505 -18.15 9.32 -25.60
N GLN A 506 -17.00 9.13 -26.27
CA GLN A 506 -16.64 7.81 -26.82
C GLN A 506 -16.43 6.78 -25.72
N LYS A 507 -15.78 7.17 -24.60
CA LYS A 507 -15.66 6.29 -23.42
C LYS A 507 -17.02 5.92 -22.84
N GLN A 508 -17.97 6.85 -22.82
CA GLN A 508 -19.32 6.59 -22.35
C GLN A 508 -20.06 5.64 -23.30
N LEU A 509 -19.96 5.84 -24.62
CA LEU A 509 -20.53 4.90 -25.61
C LEU A 509 -19.93 3.50 -25.46
N MET A 510 -18.64 3.36 -25.12
CA MET A 510 -18.01 2.06 -24.82
C MET A 510 -18.64 1.38 -23.59
N THR A 511 -18.92 2.13 -22.51
CA THR A 511 -19.57 1.57 -21.33
C THR A 511 -21.03 1.18 -21.61
N ILE A 512 -21.75 1.92 -22.45
CA ILE A 512 -23.10 1.55 -22.91
C ILE A 512 -23.04 0.28 -23.78
N ALA A 513 -22.06 0.18 -24.69
CA ALA A 513 -21.84 -1.01 -25.50
C ALA A 513 -21.56 -2.25 -24.64
N ARG A 514 -20.75 -2.10 -23.59
CA ARG A 514 -20.51 -3.15 -22.59
C ARG A 514 -21.81 -3.63 -21.94
N ALA A 515 -22.68 -2.71 -21.50
CA ALA A 515 -23.99 -3.03 -20.92
C ALA A 515 -24.95 -3.69 -21.92
N MET A 516 -24.86 -3.36 -23.23
CA MET A 516 -25.62 -4.05 -24.29
C MET A 516 -25.15 -5.49 -24.48
N ILE A 517 -23.85 -5.74 -24.44
CA ILE A 517 -23.25 -7.09 -24.53
C ILE A 517 -23.61 -7.91 -23.29
N GLU A 518 -23.61 -7.27 -22.11
CA GLU A 518 -24.06 -7.87 -20.83
C GLU A 518 -25.45 -8.47 -20.97
N ASN A 519 -26.34 -7.78 -21.64
CA ASN A 519 -27.72 -8.19 -21.94
C ASN A 519 -28.51 -8.58 -20.68
N ALA A 520 -28.31 -7.90 -19.55
CA ALA A 520 -29.00 -8.13 -18.30
C ALA A 520 -30.51 -7.77 -18.42
N PRO A 521 -31.41 -8.45 -17.66
CA PRO A 521 -32.85 -8.17 -17.71
C PRO A 521 -33.22 -6.81 -17.12
N MET A 522 -32.43 -6.26 -16.24
CA MET A 522 -32.64 -4.95 -15.61
C MET A 522 -31.43 -4.04 -15.80
N LEU A 523 -31.64 -2.74 -15.69
CA LEU A 523 -30.59 -1.74 -15.93
C LEU A 523 -30.55 -0.70 -14.80
N ILE A 524 -29.32 -0.27 -14.49
CA ILE A 524 -29.06 0.90 -13.66
C ILE A 524 -28.19 1.87 -14.47
N LEU A 525 -28.69 3.07 -14.65
CA LEU A 525 -28.05 4.08 -15.49
C LEU A 525 -27.83 5.35 -14.67
N ASP A 526 -26.57 5.76 -14.52
CA ASP A 526 -26.20 7.02 -13.87
C ASP A 526 -25.78 8.02 -14.94
N GLU A 527 -26.66 9.00 -15.21
CA GLU A 527 -26.55 9.92 -16.33
C GLU A 527 -25.86 11.23 -15.94
N ALA A 528 -24.52 11.29 -16.05
CA ALA A 528 -23.78 12.53 -15.91
C ALA A 528 -22.88 12.76 -17.14
N THR A 529 -23.32 13.62 -18.05
CA THR A 529 -22.56 14.04 -19.23
C THR A 529 -22.42 15.56 -19.26
N SER A 530 -21.57 16.11 -18.43
CA SER A 530 -21.36 17.57 -18.35
C SER A 530 -20.35 18.14 -19.35
N SER A 531 -19.75 17.33 -20.25
CA SER A 531 -18.60 17.75 -21.08
C SER A 531 -18.56 17.08 -22.46
N VAL A 532 -19.71 16.84 -23.08
CA VAL A 532 -19.81 16.15 -24.38
C VAL A 532 -20.44 17.07 -25.42
N ASP A 533 -19.94 17.04 -26.65
CA ASP A 533 -20.54 17.81 -27.76
C ASP A 533 -21.95 17.29 -28.11
N THR A 534 -22.77 18.18 -28.69
CA THR A 534 -24.19 17.91 -28.99
C THR A 534 -24.41 16.69 -29.90
N ARG A 535 -23.51 16.40 -30.85
CA ARG A 535 -23.64 15.25 -31.74
C ARG A 535 -23.44 13.94 -30.97
N THR A 536 -22.37 13.88 -30.18
CA THR A 536 -22.08 12.70 -29.35
C THR A 536 -23.16 12.53 -28.28
N GLU A 537 -23.72 13.61 -27.75
CA GLU A 537 -24.84 13.58 -26.82
C GLU A 537 -26.07 12.89 -27.43
N MET A 538 -26.41 13.22 -28.69
CA MET A 538 -27.50 12.56 -29.40
C MET A 538 -27.27 11.05 -29.58
N LEU A 539 -26.02 10.66 -29.91
CA LEU A 539 -25.64 9.25 -30.03
C LEU A 539 -25.78 8.51 -28.69
N ILE A 540 -25.32 9.11 -27.59
CA ILE A 540 -25.46 8.56 -26.25
C ILE A 540 -26.96 8.37 -25.93
N GLN A 541 -27.82 9.35 -26.20
CA GLN A 541 -29.24 9.27 -25.93
C GLN A 541 -29.90 8.14 -26.75
N GLN A 542 -29.59 8.02 -28.04
CA GLN A 542 -30.10 6.95 -28.90
C GLN A 542 -29.65 5.56 -28.41
N ALA A 543 -28.38 5.45 -28.02
CA ALA A 543 -27.83 4.21 -27.48
C ALA A 543 -28.51 3.82 -26.14
N MET A 544 -28.77 4.80 -25.27
CA MET A 544 -29.48 4.59 -24.01
C MET A 544 -30.95 4.18 -24.23
N ASP A 545 -31.65 4.83 -25.15
CA ASP A 545 -33.04 4.48 -25.48
C ASP A 545 -33.12 3.06 -26.10
N THR A 546 -32.11 2.67 -26.89
CA THR A 546 -32.01 1.31 -27.44
C THR A 546 -31.74 0.28 -26.32
N LEU A 547 -30.84 0.62 -25.39
CA LEU A 547 -30.48 -0.24 -24.26
C LEU A 547 -31.65 -0.47 -23.31
N THR A 548 -32.47 0.56 -23.01
CA THR A 548 -33.58 0.48 -22.04
C THR A 548 -34.84 -0.18 -22.57
N LYS A 549 -34.96 -0.34 -23.90
CA LYS A 549 -36.19 -0.85 -24.52
C LYS A 549 -36.58 -2.25 -24.02
N GLY A 550 -37.72 -2.36 -23.39
CA GLY A 550 -38.32 -3.62 -22.89
C GLY A 550 -37.66 -4.14 -21.61
N ARG A 551 -36.85 -3.36 -20.93
CA ARG A 551 -36.16 -3.73 -19.68
C ARG A 551 -36.53 -2.81 -18.54
N THR A 552 -36.68 -3.36 -17.34
CA THR A 552 -36.82 -2.53 -16.13
C THR A 552 -35.57 -1.72 -15.90
N SER A 553 -35.69 -0.39 -15.88
CA SER A 553 -34.54 0.50 -15.86
C SER A 553 -34.67 1.55 -14.78
N PHE A 554 -33.65 1.68 -13.92
CA PHE A 554 -33.50 2.75 -12.94
C PHE A 554 -32.51 3.77 -13.47
N VAL A 555 -32.98 5.00 -13.70
CA VAL A 555 -32.14 6.07 -14.27
C VAL A 555 -32.00 7.19 -13.26
N ILE A 556 -30.76 7.47 -12.80
CA ILE A 556 -30.47 8.71 -12.06
C ILE A 556 -30.42 9.81 -13.10
N ALA A 557 -31.55 10.53 -13.23
CA ALA A 557 -31.74 11.48 -14.32
C ALA A 557 -31.22 12.87 -13.95
N HIS A 558 -30.33 13.37 -14.79
CA HIS A 558 -29.84 14.76 -14.77
C HIS A 558 -30.27 15.54 -16.03
N ARG A 559 -30.96 14.87 -16.99
CA ARG A 559 -31.41 15.47 -18.24
C ARG A 559 -32.91 15.47 -18.35
N LEU A 560 -33.41 16.56 -18.91
CA LEU A 560 -34.84 16.75 -19.12
C LEU A 560 -35.47 15.70 -20.03
N SER A 561 -34.80 15.32 -21.12
CA SER A 561 -35.27 14.30 -22.05
C SER A 561 -35.48 12.94 -21.38
N THR A 562 -34.56 12.55 -20.52
CA THR A 562 -34.64 11.28 -19.78
C THR A 562 -35.77 11.28 -18.77
N ILE A 563 -36.00 12.43 -18.10
CA ILE A 563 -37.07 12.59 -17.13
C ILE A 563 -38.45 12.54 -17.81
N LYS A 564 -38.60 13.26 -18.92
CA LYS A 564 -39.89 13.30 -19.67
C LYS A 564 -40.32 11.95 -20.24
N ASN A 565 -39.33 11.15 -20.68
CA ASN A 565 -39.56 9.86 -21.32
C ASN A 565 -39.62 8.67 -20.32
N ALA A 566 -39.64 8.96 -19.01
CA ALA A 566 -39.76 7.94 -17.98
C ALA A 566 -41.24 7.58 -17.73
N ASP A 567 -41.52 6.27 -17.58
CA ASP A 567 -42.86 5.76 -17.23
C ASP A 567 -43.25 6.18 -15.79
N LYS A 568 -42.26 6.36 -14.93
CA LYS A 568 -42.44 6.75 -13.55
C LYS A 568 -41.27 7.60 -13.07
N ILE A 569 -41.54 8.66 -12.36
CA ILE A 569 -40.57 9.55 -11.74
C ILE A 569 -40.68 9.42 -10.23
N LEU A 570 -39.55 9.16 -9.55
CA LEU A 570 -39.41 9.16 -8.11
C LEU A 570 -38.66 10.43 -7.70
N VAL A 571 -39.31 11.32 -6.99
CA VAL A 571 -38.74 12.58 -6.53
C VAL A 571 -38.25 12.40 -5.12
N MET A 572 -36.93 12.46 -4.95
CA MET A 572 -36.26 12.22 -3.66
C MET A 572 -35.81 13.54 -3.02
N ARG A 573 -36.06 13.65 -1.73
CA ARG A 573 -35.54 14.74 -0.88
C ARG A 573 -35.23 14.21 0.51
N HIS A 574 -34.03 14.50 0.99
CA HIS A 574 -33.55 14.05 2.32
C HIS A 574 -33.72 12.55 2.59
N GLY A 575 -33.57 11.72 1.56
CA GLY A 575 -33.62 10.27 1.68
C GLY A 575 -35.00 9.62 1.53
N ASP A 576 -36.04 10.41 1.37
CA ASP A 576 -37.43 9.93 1.22
C ASP A 576 -37.99 10.25 -0.17
N ILE A 577 -38.94 9.43 -0.65
CA ILE A 577 -39.73 9.78 -1.81
C ILE A 577 -40.81 10.77 -1.34
N ILE A 578 -40.77 11.99 -1.87
CA ILE A 578 -41.76 13.01 -1.55
C ILE A 578 -42.88 13.08 -2.58
N GLU A 579 -42.60 12.68 -3.82
CA GLU A 579 -43.54 12.65 -4.92
C GLU A 579 -43.23 11.47 -5.84
N SER A 580 -44.25 10.83 -6.41
CA SER A 580 -44.16 9.77 -7.41
C SER A 580 -45.27 9.93 -8.43
N GLY A 581 -44.97 9.72 -9.72
CA GLY A 581 -45.94 9.84 -10.81
C GLY A 581 -45.31 9.99 -12.17
N THR A 582 -46.10 10.32 -13.20
CA THR A 582 -45.61 10.70 -14.53
C THR A 582 -45.15 12.16 -14.57
N HIS A 583 -44.45 12.55 -15.62
CA HIS A 583 -44.03 13.94 -15.83
C HIS A 583 -45.23 14.92 -15.79
N GLU A 584 -46.30 14.56 -16.48
CA GLU A 584 -47.48 15.42 -16.59
C GLU A 584 -48.24 15.53 -15.25
N ASP A 585 -48.43 14.42 -14.54
CA ASP A 585 -49.06 14.39 -13.23
C ASP A 585 -48.33 15.27 -12.20
N LEU A 586 -46.99 15.15 -12.18
CA LEU A 586 -46.15 15.85 -11.21
C LEU A 586 -46.07 17.37 -11.50
N LEU A 587 -46.09 17.77 -12.78
CA LEU A 587 -46.19 19.17 -13.14
C LEU A 587 -47.54 19.77 -12.75
N GLN A 588 -48.66 19.05 -12.99
CA GLN A 588 -50.01 19.49 -12.61
C GLN A 588 -50.18 19.64 -11.10
N LYS A 589 -49.53 18.78 -10.31
CA LYS A 589 -49.50 18.90 -8.84
C LYS A 589 -48.84 20.18 -8.33
N GLY A 590 -47.98 20.82 -9.12
CA GLY A 590 -47.29 22.05 -8.74
C GLY A 590 -46.41 21.94 -7.50
N GLY A 591 -45.92 20.71 -7.19
CA GLY A 591 -45.12 20.40 -6.02
C GLY A 591 -43.62 20.62 -6.22
N PHE A 592 -42.80 19.93 -5.41
CA PHE A 592 -41.36 20.06 -5.45
C PHE A 592 -40.74 19.67 -6.80
N TYR A 593 -41.35 18.70 -7.51
CA TYR A 593 -40.96 18.35 -8.86
C TYR A 593 -41.09 19.55 -9.82
N ALA A 594 -42.20 20.26 -9.78
CA ALA A 594 -42.46 21.42 -10.62
C ALA A 594 -41.49 22.56 -10.28
N GLU A 595 -41.18 22.78 -8.99
CA GLU A 595 -40.14 23.76 -8.58
C GLU A 595 -38.76 23.37 -9.14
N LEU A 596 -38.36 22.09 -9.03
CA LEU A 596 -37.10 21.57 -9.52
C LEU A 596 -37.00 21.70 -11.06
N TYR A 597 -38.09 21.38 -11.75
CA TYR A 597 -38.20 21.47 -13.19
C TYR A 597 -38.03 22.93 -13.66
N ASN A 598 -38.79 23.86 -13.09
CA ASN A 598 -38.74 25.27 -13.48
C ASN A 598 -37.37 25.90 -13.14
N SER A 599 -36.78 25.53 -12.02
CA SER A 599 -35.47 26.09 -11.62
C SER A 599 -34.29 25.58 -12.44
N GLN A 600 -34.35 24.35 -12.95
CA GLN A 600 -33.23 23.74 -13.67
C GLN A 600 -33.37 23.77 -15.20
N PHE A 601 -34.61 23.83 -15.74
CA PHE A 601 -34.88 23.54 -17.14
C PHE A 601 -35.69 24.62 -17.88
N GLU A 602 -36.35 25.56 -17.18
CA GLU A 602 -37.04 26.68 -17.84
C GLU A 602 -36.14 27.91 -18.12
N GLN A 603 -34.92 27.92 -17.58
CA GLN A 603 -33.96 29.02 -17.83
C GLN A 603 -32.89 28.68 -18.90
N ALA A 604 -33.03 27.59 -19.62
CA ALA A 604 -32.10 27.13 -20.65
C ALA A 604 -32.66 27.32 -22.07
#